data_5a8451bbde40fbd7f2e07fd59899114e
#
_entry.id   5a8451bbde40fbd7f2e07fd59899114e
#
_cell.length_a   1.000
_cell.length_b   1.000
_cell.length_c   1.000
_cell.angle_alpha   90.00
_cell.angle_beta   90.00
_cell.angle_gamma   90.00
#
_symmetry.space_group_name_H-M   'P 1'
#
loop_
_entity.id
_entity.type
_entity.pdbx_description
1 polymer ?
#
loop_
_entity_poly.entity_id
_entity_poly.type
_entity_poly.pdbx_seq_one_letter_code
_entity_poly.pdbx_strand_id
1 'polypeptide(L)'
;MRFRIPFKRDELPIDENRQRPTDTEATVEKGAEASPAEVGGEKDHQSDIVNPEFQHGVQSAQAMTQVWSFSHIVTAYVLIWVLHFIMAFASGMIGNLTPFVTSAFAEHSLTATTSIISSLASGLIKLPYAKLMDIWGRPQGFAVMVASMTMGLIMMAGCNNVETYCAAQVFYQIGYTGLDFTMTIFIADTSKLKNRAFWIAFVASPYIATVWAYGPASQSTINTIGFRWGFGIWAIVIPVVSAPLFYLFYYNQLKAEKMGLVPKRESNRTTTESIIYYIKEFDLIGVFIFALGMALFLLAFNLYTKQPDEWRSPLIICFLIFGGLLIISFILYEKYLAPVTFIPWPLLKNRTVIFTYTMATSLYIAWYVWDNYFYSMLLVVYNQNVTQASYISNIYTVGSSFWSIVMGVLIRYNGRLKWQALYFGVPITALGVALMIHFRHAGVDIGYIVMCQIFIAFGGGTLVICEQMTVMAVSRQQDIPAILAAEGMFINIGSAVGSSIAAAMWTGIFPNKLKQNLPASAQGNLATIYGDVTAQYGYPWGSPERDAINLSYSQTQRLMLIAATCLYSVTLGSVFFWEDVNVKEIHQVKGRVF
;
A
#
# COMPACT_ATOMS: atom_id res chain seq x y z
N MET A 1 -3.19 -36.56 29.40
CA MET A 1 -4.52 -36.06 29.77
C MET A 1 -5.02 -35.18 28.62
N ARG A 2 -5.96 -35.72 27.82
CA ARG A 2 -6.59 -34.98 26.70
C ARG A 2 -7.88 -34.37 27.24
N PHE A 3 -7.95 -33.07 27.39
CA PHE A 3 -9.20 -32.36 27.62
C PHE A 3 -9.92 -32.19 26.28
N ARG A 4 -10.97 -33.00 26.06
CA ARG A 4 -11.96 -32.75 25.02
C ARG A 4 -13.10 -31.95 25.67
N ILE A 5 -13.32 -30.73 25.22
CA ILE A 5 -14.55 -29.98 25.49
C ILE A 5 -15.49 -30.28 24.32
N PRO A 6 -16.70 -30.79 24.56
CA PRO A 6 -17.65 -31.05 23.49
C PRO A 6 -18.41 -29.78 23.13
N PHE A 7 -18.12 -29.19 21.99
CA PHE A 7 -19.01 -28.19 21.37
C PHE A 7 -20.06 -28.96 20.54
N LYS A 8 -21.31 -28.88 20.95
CA LYS A 8 -22.50 -29.31 20.20
C LYS A 8 -22.62 -28.43 18.96
N ARG A 9 -22.58 -29.05 17.79
CA ARG A 9 -23.12 -28.46 16.56
C ARG A 9 -24.63 -28.49 16.68
N ASP A 10 -25.26 -27.34 16.75
CA ASP A 10 -26.71 -27.23 16.56
C ASP A 10 -26.97 -27.40 15.05
N GLU A 11 -27.51 -28.54 14.71
CA GLU A 11 -28.07 -28.82 13.39
C GLU A 11 -29.39 -28.05 13.25
N LEU A 12 -29.50 -27.24 12.21
CA LEU A 12 -30.74 -26.58 11.81
C LEU A 12 -31.74 -27.65 11.32
N PRO A 13 -33.03 -27.53 11.65
CA PRO A 13 -34.05 -28.50 11.26
C PRO A 13 -34.27 -28.47 9.74
N ILE A 14 -34.18 -29.66 9.14
CA ILE A 14 -34.53 -29.93 7.75
C ILE A 14 -36.04 -29.91 7.62
N ASP A 15 -36.58 -29.04 6.80
CA ASP A 15 -38.01 -28.97 6.45
C ASP A 15 -38.35 -30.15 5.50
N GLU A 16 -39.05 -31.15 6.00
CA GLU A 16 -39.56 -32.32 5.26
C GLU A 16 -40.83 -31.94 4.48
N ASN A 17 -40.72 -31.18 3.38
CA ASN A 17 -41.81 -31.15 2.38
C ASN A 17 -41.31 -30.60 1.03
N ARG A 18 -40.59 -31.43 0.28
CA ARG A 18 -40.53 -31.32 -1.19
C ARG A 18 -40.53 -32.69 -1.84
N GLN A 19 -41.60 -32.92 -2.59
CA GLN A 19 -41.89 -34.07 -3.40
C GLN A 19 -40.73 -34.45 -4.34
N ARG A 20 -40.40 -35.75 -4.34
CA ARG A 20 -39.50 -36.42 -5.28
C ARG A 20 -40.13 -36.52 -6.67
N PRO A 21 -39.36 -36.33 -7.73
CA PRO A 21 -39.56 -37.04 -8.99
C PRO A 21 -38.67 -38.29 -9.06
N THR A 22 -39.24 -39.30 -9.70
CA THR A 22 -38.86 -40.68 -9.84
C THR A 22 -37.55 -40.98 -10.55
N ASP A 23 -36.97 -42.08 -10.11
CA ASP A 23 -35.82 -42.86 -10.55
C ASP A 23 -35.57 -42.96 -12.06
N THR A 24 -34.28 -42.80 -12.43
CA THR A 24 -33.67 -43.60 -13.51
C THR A 24 -32.23 -43.95 -13.10
N GLU A 25 -31.94 -45.24 -13.12
CA GLU A 25 -30.69 -45.88 -12.77
C GLU A 25 -29.51 -45.36 -13.60
N ALA A 26 -28.37 -45.08 -12.95
CA ALA A 26 -27.08 -45.12 -13.58
C ALA A 26 -25.97 -45.46 -12.56
N THR A 27 -25.35 -46.52 -12.84
CA THR A 27 -24.13 -47.21 -12.38
C THR A 27 -23.10 -46.37 -11.61
N VAL A 28 -22.66 -46.98 -10.51
CA VAL A 28 -21.52 -46.58 -9.67
C VAL A 28 -20.21 -46.76 -10.44
N GLU A 29 -19.45 -45.72 -10.58
CA GLU A 29 -18.00 -45.82 -10.82
C GLU A 29 -17.22 -44.97 -9.80
N LYS A 30 -16.25 -45.64 -9.18
CA LYS A 30 -15.35 -45.07 -8.17
C LYS A 30 -14.26 -44.21 -8.81
N GLY A 31 -13.93 -43.13 -8.14
CA GLY A 31 -12.60 -42.51 -8.20
C GLY A 31 -12.49 -41.38 -9.22
N ALA A 32 -12.49 -40.12 -8.72
CA ALA A 32 -11.90 -39.02 -9.44
C ALA A 32 -11.15 -38.12 -8.46
N GLU A 33 -9.85 -38.14 -8.60
CA GLU A 33 -8.90 -37.13 -8.13
C GLU A 33 -9.33 -35.77 -8.67
N ALA A 34 -9.17 -34.72 -7.85
CA ALA A 34 -9.46 -33.35 -8.24
C ALA A 34 -8.51 -32.91 -9.36
N SER A 35 -9.02 -32.86 -10.57
CA SER A 35 -8.35 -32.28 -11.74
C SER A 35 -8.33 -30.74 -11.67
N PRO A 36 -7.29 -30.10 -12.23
CA PRO A 36 -7.23 -28.64 -12.35
C PRO A 36 -8.33 -28.15 -13.29
N ALA A 37 -8.89 -26.97 -12.97
CA ALA A 37 -9.97 -26.36 -13.72
C ALA A 37 -9.62 -26.28 -15.22
N GLU A 38 -10.36 -27.01 -16.03
CA GLU A 38 -10.33 -26.88 -17.49
C GLU A 38 -10.82 -25.49 -17.89
N VAL A 39 -9.96 -24.72 -18.58
CA VAL A 39 -10.32 -23.54 -19.34
C VAL A 39 -10.96 -24.02 -20.64
N GLY A 40 -12.21 -24.42 -20.55
CA GLY A 40 -13.03 -24.82 -21.71
C GLY A 40 -13.97 -23.69 -22.11
N GLY A 41 -13.83 -23.22 -23.35
CA GLY A 41 -14.73 -22.21 -23.93
C GLY A 41 -16.13 -22.77 -24.15
N GLU A 42 -17.01 -22.57 -23.21
CA GLU A 42 -18.45 -22.65 -23.41
C GLU A 42 -19.01 -21.27 -23.65
N LYS A 43 -19.75 -21.11 -24.75
CA LYS A 43 -20.53 -19.91 -25.08
C LYS A 43 -21.67 -19.80 -24.06
N ASP A 44 -21.35 -19.22 -22.91
CA ASP A 44 -22.30 -19.06 -21.81
C ASP A 44 -23.21 -17.86 -22.09
N HIS A 45 -24.38 -18.14 -22.65
CA HIS A 45 -25.57 -17.31 -22.53
C HIS A 45 -26.18 -17.46 -21.12
N GLN A 46 -25.34 -17.53 -20.09
CA GLN A 46 -25.81 -17.60 -18.71
C GLN A 46 -26.02 -16.18 -18.16
N SER A 47 -27.28 -15.79 -18.17
CA SER A 47 -28.01 -14.85 -17.31
C SER A 47 -27.20 -13.72 -16.64
N ASP A 48 -27.63 -12.49 -16.88
CA ASP A 48 -27.34 -11.26 -16.11
C ASP A 48 -27.81 -11.34 -14.63
N ILE A 49 -27.89 -12.55 -14.04
CA ILE A 49 -28.37 -12.78 -12.68
C ILE A 49 -27.22 -12.56 -11.72
N VAL A 50 -27.47 -11.71 -10.71
CA VAL A 50 -26.57 -11.53 -9.55
C VAL A 50 -26.41 -12.86 -8.84
N ASN A 51 -25.18 -13.29 -8.59
CA ASN A 51 -24.93 -14.58 -7.96
C ASN A 51 -25.38 -14.55 -6.49
N PRO A 52 -26.36 -15.39 -6.07
CA PRO A 52 -26.89 -15.40 -4.71
C PRO A 52 -25.91 -15.91 -3.64
N GLU A 53 -24.83 -16.58 -4.05
CA GLU A 53 -23.81 -17.11 -3.12
C GLU A 53 -22.80 -16.07 -2.66
N PHE A 54 -22.79 -14.88 -3.30
CA PHE A 54 -21.83 -13.82 -2.96
C PHE A 54 -22.29 -13.00 -1.76
N GLN A 55 -21.36 -12.35 -1.07
CA GLN A 55 -21.68 -11.42 0.01
C GLN A 55 -22.51 -10.24 -0.51
N HIS A 56 -23.37 -9.70 0.36
CA HIS A 56 -24.37 -8.69 -0.03
C HIS A 56 -23.77 -7.43 -0.73
N GLY A 57 -22.62 -6.93 -0.27
CA GLY A 57 -21.96 -5.80 -0.89
C GLY A 57 -21.40 -6.13 -2.28
N VAL A 58 -20.96 -7.38 -2.51
CA VAL A 58 -20.51 -7.85 -3.84
C VAL A 58 -21.71 -8.01 -4.77
N GLN A 59 -22.81 -8.55 -4.27
CA GLN A 59 -24.09 -8.63 -5.02
C GLN A 59 -24.57 -7.23 -5.41
N SER A 60 -24.51 -6.28 -4.48
CA SER A 60 -24.86 -4.87 -4.75
C SER A 60 -23.95 -4.27 -5.81
N ALA A 61 -22.64 -4.54 -5.78
CA ALA A 61 -21.70 -4.06 -6.80
C ALA A 61 -22.01 -4.65 -8.19
N GLN A 62 -22.31 -5.95 -8.27
CA GLN A 62 -22.72 -6.60 -9.53
C GLN A 62 -24.04 -6.04 -10.05
N ALA A 63 -25.01 -5.82 -9.17
CA ALA A 63 -26.29 -5.21 -9.55
C ALA A 63 -26.12 -3.78 -10.06
N MET A 64 -25.24 -3.00 -9.41
CA MET A 64 -24.91 -1.65 -9.86
C MET A 64 -24.31 -1.64 -11.28
N THR A 65 -23.41 -2.57 -11.64
CA THR A 65 -22.81 -2.60 -12.99
C THR A 65 -23.83 -2.84 -14.10
N GLN A 66 -24.95 -3.49 -13.80
CA GLN A 66 -26.06 -3.69 -14.74
C GLN A 66 -26.90 -2.41 -14.94
N VAL A 67 -27.00 -1.59 -13.89
CA VAL A 67 -27.85 -0.38 -13.86
C VAL A 67 -27.13 0.86 -14.38
N TRP A 68 -25.80 0.87 -14.40
CA TRP A 68 -25.01 2.01 -14.85
C TRP A 68 -25.30 2.35 -16.31
N SER A 69 -25.57 3.64 -16.59
CA SER A 69 -25.52 4.16 -17.94
C SER A 69 -24.07 4.48 -18.33
N PHE A 70 -23.79 4.51 -19.62
CA PHE A 70 -22.44 4.87 -20.09
C PHE A 70 -22.01 6.26 -19.60
N SER A 71 -22.93 7.24 -19.60
CA SER A 71 -22.65 8.57 -19.07
C SER A 71 -22.30 8.57 -17.58
N HIS A 72 -22.98 7.76 -16.75
CA HIS A 72 -22.65 7.64 -15.33
C HIS A 72 -21.25 7.03 -15.12
N ILE A 73 -20.87 6.04 -15.92
CA ILE A 73 -19.53 5.44 -15.84
C ILE A 73 -18.47 6.48 -16.20
N VAL A 74 -18.63 7.19 -17.30
CA VAL A 74 -17.69 8.26 -17.70
C VAL A 74 -17.60 9.34 -16.62
N THR A 75 -18.73 9.79 -16.08
CA THR A 75 -18.77 10.77 -14.97
C THR A 75 -18.04 10.24 -13.74
N ALA A 76 -18.21 8.97 -13.37
CA ALA A 76 -17.51 8.35 -12.25
C ALA A 76 -15.99 8.37 -12.45
N TYR A 77 -15.49 8.00 -13.64
CA TYR A 77 -14.05 8.04 -13.95
C TYR A 77 -13.47 9.45 -13.91
N VAL A 78 -14.22 10.46 -14.41
CA VAL A 78 -13.81 11.86 -14.31
C VAL A 78 -13.74 12.31 -12.85
N LEU A 79 -14.76 12.00 -12.04
CA LEU A 79 -14.78 12.35 -10.62
C LEU A 79 -13.69 11.63 -9.83
N ILE A 80 -13.41 10.37 -10.13
CA ILE A 80 -12.30 9.60 -9.55
C ILE A 80 -10.97 10.27 -9.91
N TRP A 81 -10.77 10.66 -11.16
CA TRP A 81 -9.54 11.35 -11.59
C TRP A 81 -9.36 12.69 -10.86
N VAL A 82 -10.43 13.49 -10.74
CA VAL A 82 -10.41 14.77 -9.98
C VAL A 82 -10.11 14.52 -8.50
N LEU A 83 -10.71 13.51 -7.91
CA LEU A 83 -10.44 13.16 -6.50
C LEU A 83 -8.98 12.71 -6.30
N HIS A 84 -8.44 11.89 -7.21
CA HIS A 84 -7.01 11.52 -7.19
C HIS A 84 -6.09 12.73 -7.33
N PHE A 85 -6.44 13.69 -8.20
CA PHE A 85 -5.69 14.94 -8.34
C PHE A 85 -5.63 15.71 -7.01
N ILE A 86 -6.77 15.88 -6.36
CA ILE A 86 -6.86 16.55 -5.05
C ILE A 86 -6.11 15.78 -3.98
N MET A 87 -6.26 14.46 -3.92
CA MET A 87 -5.56 13.60 -2.94
C MET A 87 -4.04 13.63 -3.14
N ALA A 88 -3.55 13.55 -4.38
CA ALA A 88 -2.13 13.60 -4.70
C ALA A 88 -1.52 14.96 -4.32
N PHE A 89 -2.23 16.04 -4.62
CA PHE A 89 -1.80 17.39 -4.26
C PHE A 89 -1.79 17.58 -2.73
N ALA A 90 -2.85 17.17 -2.03
CA ALA A 90 -2.96 17.23 -0.58
C ALA A 90 -1.84 16.43 0.10
N SER A 91 -1.61 15.18 -0.34
CA SER A 91 -0.58 14.30 0.21
C SER A 91 0.82 14.91 0.06
N GLY A 92 1.14 15.48 -1.12
CA GLY A 92 2.41 16.16 -1.34
C GLY A 92 2.59 17.39 -0.45
N MET A 93 1.56 18.23 -0.31
CA MET A 93 1.61 19.37 0.61
C MET A 93 1.78 18.94 2.07
N ILE A 94 1.01 17.95 2.53
CA ILE A 94 1.07 17.43 3.91
C ILE A 94 2.46 16.89 4.21
N GLY A 95 3.06 16.13 3.27
CA GLY A 95 4.43 15.64 3.40
C GLY A 95 5.46 16.76 3.59
N ASN A 96 5.34 17.84 2.82
CA ASN A 96 6.22 19.00 2.92
C ASN A 96 6.01 19.81 4.21
N LEU A 97 4.79 19.84 4.77
CA LEU A 97 4.48 20.55 6.00
C LEU A 97 4.90 19.79 7.27
N THR A 98 5.00 18.46 7.21
CA THR A 98 5.33 17.59 8.36
C THR A 98 6.60 18.01 9.12
N PRO A 99 7.74 18.31 8.47
CA PRO A 99 8.95 18.75 9.18
C PRO A 99 8.77 20.04 9.97
N PHE A 100 7.93 20.95 9.49
CA PHE A 100 7.65 22.22 10.17
C PHE A 100 6.77 22.02 11.41
N VAL A 101 5.83 21.09 11.36
CA VAL A 101 4.99 20.73 12.50
C VAL A 101 5.83 20.10 13.61
N THR A 102 6.67 19.11 13.26
CA THR A 102 7.51 18.42 14.25
C THR A 102 8.57 19.34 14.84
N SER A 103 9.10 20.27 14.05
CA SER A 103 10.02 21.32 14.54
C SER A 103 9.33 22.31 15.45
N ALA A 104 8.07 22.70 15.16
CA ALA A 104 7.32 23.62 16.00
C ALA A 104 7.06 23.06 17.42
N PHE A 105 7.07 21.73 17.56
CA PHE A 105 6.94 21.04 18.86
C PHE A 105 8.28 20.58 19.45
N ALA A 106 9.42 20.91 18.82
CA ALA A 106 10.78 20.51 19.23
C ALA A 106 11.00 18.99 19.33
N GLU A 107 10.23 18.18 18.57
CA GLU A 107 10.19 16.72 18.66
C GLU A 107 10.45 16.05 17.29
N HIS A 108 11.50 16.48 16.58
CA HIS A 108 11.89 15.91 15.28
C HIS A 108 12.09 14.39 15.30
N SER A 109 12.48 13.86 16.45
CA SER A 109 12.80 12.45 16.61
C SER A 109 11.58 11.52 16.50
N LEU A 110 10.37 12.02 16.76
CA LEU A 110 9.14 11.23 16.71
C LEU A 110 8.55 11.13 15.30
N THR A 111 9.06 11.89 14.34
CA THR A 111 8.57 11.85 12.93
C THR A 111 8.72 10.46 12.31
N ALA A 112 9.87 9.80 12.50
CA ALA A 112 10.09 8.45 11.98
C ALA A 112 9.17 7.41 12.65
N THR A 113 9.00 7.50 13.96
CA THR A 113 8.09 6.63 14.73
C THR A 113 6.65 6.77 14.24
N THR A 114 6.19 8.00 14.01
CA THR A 114 4.86 8.28 13.46
C THR A 114 4.65 7.66 12.08
N SER A 115 5.65 7.79 11.20
CA SER A 115 5.59 7.25 9.84
C SER A 115 5.48 5.72 9.84
N ILE A 116 6.20 5.03 10.73
CA ILE A 116 6.14 3.56 10.85
C ILE A 116 4.74 3.13 11.31
N ILE A 117 4.22 3.73 12.39
CA ILE A 117 2.91 3.39 12.93
C ILE A 117 1.81 3.66 11.88
N SER A 118 1.88 4.82 11.21
CA SER A 118 0.93 5.18 10.17
C SER A 118 0.96 4.21 8.98
N SER A 119 2.15 3.78 8.54
CA SER A 119 2.31 2.82 7.45
C SER A 119 1.78 1.43 7.83
N LEU A 120 2.04 0.97 9.05
CA LEU A 120 1.48 -0.29 9.54
C LEU A 120 -0.05 -0.22 9.64
N ALA A 121 -0.60 0.87 10.20
CA ALA A 121 -2.04 1.06 10.29
C ALA A 121 -2.69 1.05 8.90
N SER A 122 -2.09 1.75 7.92
CA SER A 122 -2.55 1.77 6.52
C SER A 122 -2.53 0.39 5.87
N GLY A 123 -1.50 -0.41 6.14
CA GLY A 123 -1.38 -1.76 5.59
C GLY A 123 -2.43 -2.70 6.18
N LEU A 124 -2.58 -2.68 7.49
CA LEU A 124 -3.45 -3.60 8.21
C LEU A 124 -4.93 -3.31 8.04
N ILE A 125 -5.31 -2.05 7.87
CA ILE A 125 -6.72 -1.68 7.65
C ILE A 125 -7.28 -2.18 6.32
N LYS A 126 -6.44 -2.42 5.31
CA LYS A 126 -6.91 -2.81 3.96
C LYS A 126 -7.76 -4.07 3.97
N LEU A 127 -7.38 -5.11 4.72
CA LEU A 127 -8.14 -6.37 4.79
C LEU A 127 -9.50 -6.22 5.51
N PRO A 128 -9.60 -5.64 6.73
CA PRO A 128 -10.90 -5.35 7.33
C PRO A 128 -11.75 -4.43 6.47
N TYR A 129 -11.13 -3.47 5.78
CA TYR A 129 -11.83 -2.55 4.91
C TYR A 129 -12.38 -3.23 3.65
N ALA A 130 -11.64 -4.15 3.04
CA ALA A 130 -12.14 -4.97 1.94
C ALA A 130 -13.39 -5.75 2.36
N LYS A 131 -13.35 -6.43 3.52
CA LYS A 131 -14.52 -7.11 4.10
C LYS A 131 -15.69 -6.15 4.40
N LEU A 132 -15.41 -4.95 4.90
CA LEU A 132 -16.44 -3.93 5.13
C LEU A 132 -17.15 -3.56 3.83
N MET A 133 -16.42 -3.36 2.73
CA MET A 133 -17.00 -3.10 1.42
C MET A 133 -17.81 -4.29 0.88
N ASP A 134 -17.37 -5.51 1.15
CA ASP A 134 -18.06 -6.73 0.71
C ASP A 134 -19.35 -7.01 1.51
N ILE A 135 -19.43 -6.53 2.76
CA ILE A 135 -20.61 -6.69 3.62
C ILE A 135 -21.58 -5.51 3.48
N TRP A 136 -21.08 -4.26 3.54
CA TRP A 136 -21.92 -3.06 3.57
C TRP A 136 -22.15 -2.44 2.19
N GLY A 137 -21.22 -2.64 1.27
CA GLY A 137 -21.24 -2.05 -0.06
C GLY A 137 -20.20 -0.95 -0.27
N ARG A 138 -19.96 -0.63 -1.54
CA ARG A 138 -18.91 0.33 -1.97
C ARG A 138 -19.19 1.77 -1.50
N PRO A 139 -20.43 2.31 -1.61
CA PRO A 139 -20.69 3.70 -1.17
C PRO A 139 -20.50 3.91 0.32
N GLN A 140 -20.93 2.96 1.17
CA GLN A 140 -20.81 3.05 2.62
C GLN A 140 -19.34 3.01 3.05
N GLY A 141 -18.54 2.09 2.47
CA GLY A 141 -17.11 2.03 2.68
C GLY A 141 -16.42 3.35 2.29
N PHE A 142 -16.75 3.89 1.12
CA PHE A 142 -16.22 5.17 0.65
C PHE A 142 -16.49 6.31 1.65
N ALA A 143 -17.73 6.44 2.14
CA ALA A 143 -18.10 7.47 3.12
C ALA A 143 -17.31 7.36 4.42
N VAL A 144 -17.11 6.14 4.95
CA VAL A 144 -16.31 5.91 6.16
C VAL A 144 -14.85 6.37 5.97
N MET A 145 -14.25 6.11 4.80
CA MET A 145 -12.87 6.54 4.53
C MET A 145 -12.74 8.04 4.32
N VAL A 146 -13.72 8.69 3.66
CA VAL A 146 -13.79 10.17 3.59
C VAL A 146 -13.85 10.77 4.98
N ALA A 147 -14.71 10.23 5.85
CA ALA A 147 -14.85 10.69 7.23
C ALA A 147 -13.55 10.52 8.04
N SER A 148 -12.87 9.35 7.91
CA SER A 148 -11.59 9.09 8.57
C SER A 148 -10.50 10.06 8.12
N MET A 149 -10.35 10.27 6.80
CA MET A 149 -9.37 11.21 6.25
C MET A 149 -9.64 12.64 6.71
N THR A 150 -10.90 13.07 6.66
CA THR A 150 -11.31 14.40 7.10
C THR A 150 -11.06 14.61 8.60
N MET A 151 -11.37 13.61 9.43
CA MET A 151 -11.10 13.65 10.87
C MET A 151 -9.59 13.80 11.13
N GLY A 152 -8.74 13.03 10.45
CA GLY A 152 -7.29 13.16 10.56
C GLY A 152 -6.80 14.57 10.20
N LEU A 153 -7.31 15.16 9.13
CA LEU A 153 -6.97 16.52 8.69
C LEU A 153 -7.42 17.60 9.69
N ILE A 154 -8.62 17.46 10.26
CA ILE A 154 -9.12 18.38 11.32
C ILE A 154 -8.23 18.28 12.55
N MET A 155 -7.88 17.06 12.97
CA MET A 155 -6.99 16.85 14.11
C MET A 155 -5.58 17.43 13.86
N MET A 156 -5.02 17.29 12.64
CA MET A 156 -3.74 17.93 12.28
C MET A 156 -3.82 19.46 12.32
N ALA A 157 -4.91 20.04 11.83
CA ALA A 157 -5.12 21.48 11.87
C ALA A 157 -5.25 22.02 13.32
N GLY A 158 -5.85 21.23 14.22
CA GLY A 158 -6.07 21.59 15.61
C GLY A 158 -5.02 21.09 16.60
N CYS A 159 -3.97 20.37 16.18
CA CYS A 159 -3.00 19.77 17.08
C CYS A 159 -2.18 20.81 17.85
N ASN A 160 -1.94 20.53 19.13
CA ASN A 160 -1.11 21.38 20.02
C ASN A 160 0.11 20.62 20.57
N ASN A 161 0.22 19.34 20.29
CA ASN A 161 1.33 18.46 20.67
C ASN A 161 1.56 17.40 19.61
N VAL A 162 2.71 16.73 19.69
CA VAL A 162 3.14 15.71 18.71
C VAL A 162 2.28 14.46 18.83
N GLU A 163 1.82 14.09 20.02
CA GLU A 163 0.99 12.90 20.22
C GLU A 163 -0.34 13.00 19.46
N THR A 164 -1.00 14.17 19.55
CA THR A 164 -2.22 14.43 18.76
C THR A 164 -1.93 14.44 17.27
N TYR A 165 -0.79 14.97 16.85
CA TYR A 165 -0.37 14.95 15.44
C TYR A 165 -0.13 13.49 14.96
N CYS A 166 0.52 12.66 15.79
CA CYS A 166 0.74 11.23 15.49
C CYS A 166 -0.59 10.47 15.32
N ALA A 167 -1.53 10.69 16.24
CA ALA A 167 -2.87 10.09 16.14
C ALA A 167 -3.61 10.57 14.89
N ALA A 168 -3.52 11.86 14.57
CA ALA A 168 -4.12 12.46 13.39
C ALA A 168 -3.57 11.85 12.09
N GLN A 169 -2.26 11.61 12.02
CA GLN A 169 -1.61 10.94 10.89
C GLN A 169 -2.15 9.53 10.66
N VAL A 170 -2.44 8.77 11.72
CA VAL A 170 -3.02 7.42 11.59
C VAL A 170 -4.40 7.50 10.91
N PHE A 171 -5.30 8.37 11.40
CA PHE A 171 -6.63 8.55 10.79
C PHE A 171 -6.55 9.04 9.35
N TYR A 172 -5.67 9.99 9.08
CA TYR A 172 -5.44 10.50 7.73
C TYR A 172 -4.98 9.37 6.78
N GLN A 173 -3.97 8.59 7.17
CA GLN A 173 -3.42 7.53 6.35
C GLN A 173 -4.40 6.37 6.12
N ILE A 174 -5.18 6.00 7.13
CA ILE A 174 -6.26 5.04 6.99
C ILE A 174 -7.26 5.51 5.95
N GLY A 175 -7.74 6.77 6.07
CA GLY A 175 -8.70 7.35 5.13
C GLY A 175 -8.14 7.47 3.71
N TYR A 176 -6.91 7.97 3.57
CA TYR A 176 -6.22 8.09 2.28
C TYR A 176 -6.09 6.74 1.56
N THR A 177 -5.55 5.75 2.29
CA THR A 177 -5.35 4.39 1.76
C THR A 177 -6.68 3.71 1.41
N GLY A 178 -7.72 3.91 2.24
CA GLY A 178 -9.03 3.34 2.00
C GLY A 178 -9.74 3.97 0.80
N LEU A 179 -9.62 5.29 0.59
CA LEU A 179 -10.16 5.96 -0.61
C LEU A 179 -9.48 5.47 -1.88
N ASP A 180 -8.15 5.43 -1.90
CA ASP A 180 -7.37 4.93 -3.03
C ASP A 180 -7.75 3.47 -3.38
N PHE A 181 -7.88 2.64 -2.35
CA PHE A 181 -8.31 1.25 -2.49
C PHE A 181 -9.74 1.13 -3.03
N THR A 182 -10.70 1.95 -2.55
CA THR A 182 -12.08 1.95 -3.05
C THR A 182 -12.13 2.31 -4.53
N MET A 183 -11.37 3.30 -4.96
CA MET A 183 -11.31 3.72 -6.36
C MET A 183 -10.70 2.62 -7.24
N THR A 184 -9.66 1.95 -6.77
CA THR A 184 -9.05 0.80 -7.46
C THR A 184 -10.05 -0.36 -7.61
N ILE A 185 -10.80 -0.70 -6.57
CA ILE A 185 -11.84 -1.73 -6.63
C ILE A 185 -12.96 -1.32 -7.59
N PHE A 186 -13.39 -0.06 -7.58
CA PHE A 186 -14.40 0.43 -8.53
C PHE A 186 -13.93 0.27 -9.99
N ILE A 187 -12.67 0.60 -10.28
CA ILE A 187 -12.08 0.38 -11.61
C ILE A 187 -12.07 -1.12 -11.94
N ALA A 188 -11.74 -1.99 -10.98
CA ALA A 188 -11.76 -3.43 -11.16
C ALA A 188 -13.18 -3.98 -11.45
N ASP A 189 -14.21 -3.41 -10.79
CA ASP A 189 -15.61 -3.79 -10.98
C ASP A 189 -16.19 -3.28 -12.32
N THR A 190 -15.66 -2.19 -12.88
CA THR A 190 -16.23 -1.51 -14.07
C THR A 190 -15.36 -1.57 -15.32
N SER A 191 -14.23 -2.26 -15.30
CA SER A 191 -13.34 -2.41 -16.45
C SER A 191 -13.06 -3.86 -16.82
N LYS A 192 -12.98 -4.14 -18.13
CA LYS A 192 -12.49 -5.44 -18.64
C LYS A 192 -11.03 -5.63 -18.25
N LEU A 193 -10.63 -6.86 -17.91
CA LEU A 193 -9.28 -7.15 -17.42
C LEU A 193 -8.19 -6.63 -18.37
N LYS A 194 -8.38 -6.77 -19.68
CA LYS A 194 -7.44 -6.25 -20.71
C LYS A 194 -7.26 -4.72 -20.70
N ASN A 195 -8.26 -3.96 -20.25
CA ASN A 195 -8.22 -2.50 -20.19
C ASN A 195 -7.93 -1.96 -18.79
N ARG A 196 -8.04 -2.81 -17.77
CA ARG A 196 -7.96 -2.45 -16.35
C ARG A 196 -6.62 -1.80 -15.99
N ALA A 197 -5.52 -2.35 -16.49
CA ALA A 197 -4.18 -1.79 -16.30
C ALA A 197 -4.08 -0.34 -16.79
N PHE A 198 -4.64 -0.05 -17.96
CA PHE A 198 -4.66 1.32 -18.50
C PHE A 198 -5.47 2.26 -17.62
N TRP A 199 -6.67 1.84 -17.18
CA TRP A 199 -7.52 2.70 -16.35
C TRP A 199 -6.94 2.96 -14.96
N ILE A 200 -6.32 1.97 -14.32
CA ILE A 200 -5.62 2.15 -13.04
C ILE A 200 -4.47 3.16 -13.21
N ALA A 201 -3.65 3.00 -14.24
CA ALA A 201 -2.54 3.92 -14.52
C ALA A 201 -3.02 5.33 -14.90
N PHE A 202 -4.09 5.44 -15.68
CA PHE A 202 -4.67 6.73 -16.08
C PHE A 202 -5.20 7.51 -14.87
N VAL A 203 -5.89 6.83 -13.95
CA VAL A 203 -6.41 7.47 -12.73
C VAL A 203 -5.27 7.94 -11.82
N ALA A 204 -4.12 7.27 -11.82
CA ALA A 204 -2.93 7.71 -11.09
C ALA A 204 -2.11 8.82 -11.79
N SER A 205 -2.48 9.21 -13.03
CA SER A 205 -1.75 10.23 -13.80
C SER A 205 -1.64 11.61 -13.16
N PRO A 206 -2.52 12.06 -12.24
CA PRO A 206 -2.38 13.34 -11.55
C PRO A 206 -1.04 13.52 -10.83
N TYR A 207 -0.38 12.45 -10.37
CA TYR A 207 0.94 12.52 -9.75
C TYR A 207 1.98 13.17 -10.66
N ILE A 208 1.85 13.04 -11.99
CA ILE A 208 2.75 13.65 -12.98
C ILE A 208 2.73 15.19 -12.89
N ALA A 209 1.55 15.75 -12.67
CA ALA A 209 1.37 17.21 -12.63
C ALA A 209 1.55 17.80 -11.23
N THR A 210 1.02 17.14 -10.20
CA THR A 210 0.96 17.66 -8.84
C THR A 210 2.33 17.81 -8.19
N VAL A 211 3.29 16.96 -8.53
CA VAL A 211 4.68 17.02 -8.04
C VAL A 211 5.31 18.39 -8.24
N TRP A 212 5.03 19.05 -9.36
CA TRP A 212 5.60 20.37 -9.69
C TRP A 212 4.93 21.53 -8.94
N ALA A 213 3.70 21.33 -8.46
CA ALA A 213 2.86 22.38 -7.90
C ALA A 213 2.84 22.40 -6.36
N TYR A 214 2.88 21.25 -5.68
CA TYR A 214 2.73 21.21 -4.24
C TYR A 214 3.93 21.80 -3.46
N GLY A 215 5.15 21.80 -4.02
CA GLY A 215 6.33 22.40 -3.40
C GLY A 215 6.16 23.91 -3.20
N PRO A 216 5.97 24.69 -4.29
CA PRO A 216 5.69 26.13 -4.20
C PRO A 216 4.45 26.45 -3.38
N ALA A 217 3.37 25.64 -3.48
CA ALA A 217 2.16 25.83 -2.71
C ALA A 217 2.39 25.65 -1.19
N SER A 218 3.20 24.64 -0.79
CA SER A 218 3.57 24.44 0.62
C SER A 218 4.37 25.61 1.15
N GLN A 219 5.36 26.11 0.39
CA GLN A 219 6.17 27.26 0.79
C GLN A 219 5.31 28.52 0.96
N SER A 220 4.41 28.79 0.02
CA SER A 220 3.47 29.91 0.12
C SER A 220 2.58 29.80 1.34
N THR A 221 2.06 28.59 1.60
CA THR A 221 1.19 28.31 2.76
C THR A 221 1.90 28.57 4.09
N ILE A 222 3.15 28.12 4.23
CA ILE A 222 3.94 28.35 5.46
C ILE A 222 4.15 29.86 5.68
N ASN A 223 4.48 30.58 4.62
CA ASN A 223 4.83 32.01 4.70
C ASN A 223 3.60 32.92 4.92
N THR A 224 2.38 32.46 4.56
CA THR A 224 1.17 33.31 4.62
C THR A 224 0.20 32.91 5.74
N ILE A 225 -0.32 31.68 5.73
CA ILE A 225 -1.41 31.21 6.59
C ILE A 225 -0.97 30.18 7.63
N GLY A 226 0.26 29.69 7.54
CA GLY A 226 0.83 28.72 8.46
C GLY A 226 0.35 27.28 8.22
N PHE A 227 1.04 26.33 8.86
CA PHE A 227 0.78 24.88 8.64
C PHE A 227 -0.63 24.43 9.07
N ARG A 228 -1.23 25.04 10.08
CA ARG A 228 -2.58 24.69 10.57
C ARG A 228 -3.64 24.83 9.48
N TRP A 229 -3.65 25.95 8.80
CA TRP A 229 -4.53 26.16 7.65
C TRP A 229 -4.09 25.36 6.44
N GLY A 230 -2.80 25.03 6.33
CA GLY A 230 -2.31 24.09 5.32
C GLY A 230 -2.99 22.71 5.39
N PHE A 231 -3.35 22.24 6.58
CA PHE A 231 -4.17 21.04 6.77
C PHE A 231 -5.67 21.35 6.71
N GLY A 232 -6.11 22.48 7.29
CA GLY A 232 -7.52 22.86 7.38
C GLY A 232 -8.20 23.04 6.02
N ILE A 233 -7.51 23.57 5.03
CA ILE A 233 -8.02 23.67 3.64
C ILE A 233 -8.43 22.30 3.11
N TRP A 234 -7.59 21.29 3.29
CA TRP A 234 -7.87 19.94 2.80
C TRP A 234 -8.97 19.24 3.59
N ALA A 235 -9.15 19.56 4.88
CA ALA A 235 -10.27 19.07 5.68
C ALA A 235 -11.62 19.52 5.12
N ILE A 236 -11.67 20.67 4.40
CA ILE A 236 -12.87 21.17 3.72
C ILE A 236 -12.96 20.63 2.29
N VAL A 237 -11.86 20.68 1.53
CA VAL A 237 -11.85 20.36 0.10
C VAL A 237 -12.13 18.85 -0.15
N ILE A 238 -11.54 17.95 0.65
CA ILE A 238 -11.70 16.50 0.46
C ILE A 238 -13.17 16.06 0.54
N PRO A 239 -13.95 16.35 1.58
CA PRO A 239 -15.35 15.94 1.63
C PRO A 239 -16.20 16.60 0.54
N VAL A 240 -15.95 17.86 0.20
CA VAL A 240 -16.70 18.58 -0.85
C VAL A 240 -16.46 17.92 -2.22
N VAL A 241 -15.22 17.61 -2.57
CA VAL A 241 -14.89 16.96 -3.86
C VAL A 241 -15.32 15.50 -3.89
N SER A 242 -15.36 14.83 -2.74
CA SER A 242 -15.81 13.44 -2.63
C SER A 242 -17.34 13.30 -2.72
N ALA A 243 -18.11 14.32 -2.34
CA ALA A 243 -19.56 14.27 -2.26
C ALA A 243 -20.27 13.92 -3.60
N PRO A 244 -19.89 14.47 -4.77
CA PRO A 244 -20.50 14.11 -6.04
C PRO A 244 -20.28 12.62 -6.40
N LEU A 245 -19.09 12.08 -6.13
CA LEU A 245 -18.79 10.67 -6.39
C LEU A 245 -19.57 9.76 -5.44
N PHE A 246 -19.65 10.11 -4.14
CA PHE A 246 -20.49 9.40 -3.18
C PHE A 246 -21.96 9.38 -3.61
N TYR A 247 -22.50 10.54 -4.01
CA TYR A 247 -23.88 10.64 -4.48
C TYR A 247 -24.14 9.76 -5.72
N LEU A 248 -23.21 9.75 -6.66
CA LEU A 248 -23.31 8.93 -7.87
C LEU A 248 -23.32 7.42 -7.55
N PHE A 249 -22.46 6.96 -6.63
CA PHE A 249 -22.43 5.59 -6.17
C PHE A 249 -23.73 5.22 -5.45
N TYR A 250 -24.17 6.05 -4.51
CA TYR A 250 -25.36 5.82 -3.72
C TYR A 250 -26.65 5.83 -4.57
N TYR A 251 -26.74 6.76 -5.52
CA TYR A 251 -27.86 6.83 -6.47
C TYR A 251 -28.01 5.54 -7.29
N ASN A 252 -26.91 5.02 -7.84
CA ASN A 252 -26.95 3.79 -8.64
C ASN A 252 -27.21 2.56 -7.78
N GLN A 253 -26.75 2.54 -6.53
CA GLN A 253 -27.10 1.49 -5.57
C GLN A 253 -28.61 1.49 -5.29
N LEU A 254 -29.18 2.64 -4.92
CA LEU A 254 -30.63 2.77 -4.69
C LEU A 254 -31.48 2.38 -5.92
N LYS A 255 -30.98 2.71 -7.11
CA LYS A 255 -31.64 2.34 -8.36
C LYS A 255 -31.63 0.80 -8.55
N ALA A 256 -30.52 0.14 -8.28
CA ALA A 256 -30.41 -1.33 -8.33
C ALA A 256 -31.32 -2.02 -7.30
N GLU A 257 -31.39 -1.47 -6.08
CA GLU A 257 -32.30 -1.96 -5.02
C GLU A 257 -33.78 -1.79 -5.42
N LYS A 258 -34.17 -0.64 -5.97
CA LYS A 258 -35.54 -0.38 -6.48
C LYS A 258 -35.94 -1.30 -7.62
N MET A 259 -34.99 -1.72 -8.46
CA MET A 259 -35.21 -2.69 -9.53
C MET A 259 -35.27 -4.15 -9.03
N GLY A 260 -35.08 -4.38 -7.72
CA GLY A 260 -35.12 -5.73 -7.12
C GLY A 260 -33.91 -6.59 -7.49
N LEU A 261 -32.82 -6.01 -8.00
CA LEU A 261 -31.63 -6.72 -8.40
C LEU A 261 -30.74 -7.10 -7.21
N VAL A 262 -30.93 -6.44 -6.06
CA VAL A 262 -30.19 -6.69 -4.81
C VAL A 262 -31.11 -7.40 -3.82
N PRO A 263 -30.75 -8.56 -3.28
CA PRO A 263 -31.52 -9.24 -2.22
C PRO A 263 -31.66 -8.35 -0.99
N LYS A 264 -32.84 -8.31 -0.39
CA LYS A 264 -33.06 -7.59 0.88
C LYS A 264 -32.23 -8.21 2.00
N ARG A 265 -31.52 -7.38 2.73
CA ARG A 265 -30.77 -7.81 3.91
C ARG A 265 -31.73 -7.96 5.09
N GLU A 266 -32.13 -9.18 5.38
CA GLU A 266 -32.86 -9.50 6.61
C GLU A 266 -31.85 -9.79 7.73
N SER A 267 -31.83 -8.93 8.74
CA SER A 267 -30.99 -9.13 9.94
C SER A 267 -31.87 -9.02 11.18
N ASN A 268 -32.13 -10.16 11.83
CA ASN A 268 -32.84 -10.24 13.10
C ASN A 268 -31.91 -10.10 14.32
N ARG A 269 -30.69 -9.55 14.14
CA ARG A 269 -29.70 -9.45 15.21
C ARG A 269 -29.95 -8.23 16.08
N THR A 270 -29.80 -8.40 17.39
CA THR A 270 -29.73 -7.28 18.34
C THR A 270 -28.46 -6.46 18.12
N THR A 271 -28.40 -5.23 18.64
CA THR A 271 -27.22 -4.36 18.52
C THR A 271 -25.96 -5.04 19.08
N THR A 272 -26.07 -5.70 20.24
CA THR A 272 -24.96 -6.39 20.89
C THR A 272 -24.46 -7.59 20.06
N GLU A 273 -25.40 -8.40 19.55
CA GLU A 273 -25.06 -9.50 18.66
C GLU A 273 -24.40 -9.02 17.36
N SER A 274 -24.84 -7.89 16.84
CA SER A 274 -24.23 -7.27 15.65
C SER A 274 -22.79 -6.83 15.92
N ILE A 275 -22.51 -6.21 17.08
CA ILE A 275 -21.14 -5.81 17.47
C ILE A 275 -20.24 -7.05 17.59
N ILE A 276 -20.68 -8.08 18.29
CA ILE A 276 -19.91 -9.32 18.46
C ILE A 276 -19.68 -10.01 17.11
N TYR A 277 -20.68 -10.01 16.23
CA TYR A 277 -20.57 -10.55 14.89
C TYR A 277 -19.48 -9.82 14.09
N TYR A 278 -19.49 -8.48 14.09
CA TYR A 278 -18.50 -7.71 13.34
C TYR A 278 -17.09 -7.84 13.92
N ILE A 279 -16.93 -7.90 15.26
CA ILE A 279 -15.64 -8.16 15.89
C ILE A 279 -15.05 -9.50 15.41
N LYS A 280 -15.88 -10.54 15.32
CA LYS A 280 -15.47 -11.86 14.84
C LYS A 280 -15.24 -11.90 13.33
N GLU A 281 -16.14 -11.26 12.56
CA GLU A 281 -16.08 -11.27 11.10
C GLU A 281 -14.86 -10.52 10.56
N PHE A 282 -14.50 -9.41 11.20
CA PHE A 282 -13.30 -8.63 10.83
C PHE A 282 -12.02 -9.15 11.49
N ASP A 283 -12.13 -10.16 12.33
CA ASP A 283 -11.00 -10.66 13.14
C ASP A 283 -10.22 -9.53 13.83
N LEU A 284 -10.92 -8.62 14.51
CA LEU A 284 -10.28 -7.47 15.15
C LEU A 284 -9.23 -7.88 16.18
N ILE A 285 -9.38 -9.07 16.81
CA ILE A 285 -8.42 -9.61 17.77
C ILE A 285 -7.12 -9.98 17.05
N GLY A 286 -7.20 -10.73 15.95
CA GLY A 286 -6.04 -11.09 15.13
C GLY A 286 -5.33 -9.85 14.57
N VAL A 287 -6.09 -8.89 14.02
CA VAL A 287 -5.56 -7.61 13.54
C VAL A 287 -4.80 -6.87 14.64
N PHE A 288 -5.37 -6.79 15.85
CA PHE A 288 -4.75 -6.08 16.97
C PHE A 288 -3.45 -6.77 17.44
N ILE A 289 -3.46 -8.09 17.60
CA ILE A 289 -2.28 -8.87 18.00
C ILE A 289 -1.16 -8.69 16.97
N PHE A 290 -1.49 -8.78 15.68
CA PHE A 290 -0.52 -8.63 14.59
C PHE A 290 0.03 -7.20 14.50
N ALA A 291 -0.86 -6.19 14.58
CA ALA A 291 -0.47 -4.78 14.56
C ALA A 291 0.49 -4.43 15.70
N LEU A 292 0.14 -4.84 16.93
CA LEU A 292 0.97 -4.60 18.11
C LEU A 292 2.31 -5.35 18.01
N GLY A 293 2.28 -6.61 17.59
CA GLY A 293 3.49 -7.41 17.40
C GLY A 293 4.44 -6.80 16.38
N MET A 294 3.94 -6.41 15.20
CA MET A 294 4.74 -5.75 14.16
C MET A 294 5.25 -4.38 14.60
N ALA A 295 4.40 -3.58 15.27
CA ALA A 295 4.82 -2.26 15.76
C ALA A 295 5.96 -2.39 16.78
N LEU A 296 5.82 -3.22 17.80
CA LEU A 296 6.89 -3.43 18.81
C LEU A 296 8.16 -3.94 18.15
N PHE A 297 8.05 -4.96 17.30
CA PHE A 297 9.22 -5.56 16.65
C PHE A 297 10.00 -4.56 15.79
N LEU A 298 9.29 -3.79 14.94
CA LEU A 298 9.93 -2.85 14.03
C LEU A 298 10.41 -1.56 14.72
N LEU A 299 9.70 -1.09 15.74
CA LEU A 299 10.13 0.10 16.51
C LEU A 299 11.44 -0.13 17.27
N ALA A 300 11.74 -1.36 17.67
CA ALA A 300 13.01 -1.68 18.30
C ALA A 300 14.21 -1.24 17.45
N PHE A 301 14.15 -1.44 16.13
CA PHE A 301 15.21 -1.06 15.17
C PHE A 301 15.37 0.46 14.97
N ASN A 302 14.41 1.26 15.40
CA ASN A 302 14.47 2.72 15.32
C ASN A 302 14.81 3.38 16.65
N LEU A 303 14.42 2.74 17.77
CA LEU A 303 14.56 3.33 19.10
C LEU A 303 15.85 2.94 19.81
N TYR A 304 16.58 1.92 19.35
CA TYR A 304 17.77 1.43 20.05
C TYR A 304 18.85 2.52 20.23
N THR A 305 19.05 3.39 19.24
CA THR A 305 20.05 4.47 19.32
C THR A 305 19.69 5.58 20.31
N LYS A 306 18.45 5.63 20.77
CA LYS A 306 17.99 6.60 21.78
C LYS A 306 18.12 6.08 23.21
N GLN A 307 18.50 4.81 23.36
CA GLN A 307 18.69 4.20 24.66
C GLN A 307 20.17 4.24 25.07
N PRO A 308 20.49 4.50 26.36
CA PRO A 308 21.88 4.57 26.83
C PRO A 308 22.68 3.30 26.53
N ASP A 309 22.03 2.13 26.68
CA ASP A 309 22.66 0.82 26.48
C ASP A 309 22.40 0.24 25.09
N GLU A 310 21.89 1.05 24.15
CA GLU A 310 21.57 0.67 22.77
C GLU A 310 20.79 -0.67 22.70
N TRP A 311 21.34 -1.69 22.00
CA TRP A 311 20.74 -3.03 21.86
C TRP A 311 20.63 -3.81 23.16
N ARG A 312 21.40 -3.43 24.21
CA ARG A 312 21.37 -4.08 25.54
C ARG A 312 20.32 -3.47 26.45
N SER A 313 19.65 -2.40 26.04
CA SER A 313 18.57 -1.79 26.81
C SER A 313 17.44 -2.80 27.08
N PRO A 314 16.98 -2.95 28.33
CA PRO A 314 15.85 -3.81 28.65
C PRO A 314 14.61 -3.51 27.82
N LEU A 315 14.35 -2.24 27.51
CA LEU A 315 13.22 -1.81 26.67
C LEU A 315 13.32 -2.40 25.26
N ILE A 316 14.48 -2.35 24.62
CA ILE A 316 14.68 -2.87 23.27
C ILE A 316 14.56 -4.39 23.24
N ILE A 317 15.15 -5.06 24.23
CA ILE A 317 15.05 -6.52 24.38
C ILE A 317 13.58 -6.93 24.57
N CYS A 318 12.84 -6.22 25.45
CA CYS A 318 11.41 -6.47 25.64
C CYS A 318 10.62 -6.27 24.34
N PHE A 319 10.89 -5.21 23.58
CA PHE A 319 10.20 -4.94 22.31
C PHE A 319 10.42 -6.05 21.29
N LEU A 320 11.66 -6.55 21.15
CA LEU A 320 11.97 -7.65 20.23
C LEU A 320 11.31 -8.97 20.68
N ILE A 321 11.40 -9.31 21.97
CA ILE A 321 10.84 -10.55 22.51
C ILE A 321 9.31 -10.52 22.45
N PHE A 322 8.66 -9.49 23.01
CA PHE A 322 7.19 -9.40 23.00
C PHE A 322 6.64 -9.22 21.60
N GLY A 323 7.31 -8.42 20.76
CA GLY A 323 6.93 -8.28 19.36
C GLY A 323 6.98 -9.63 18.61
N GLY A 324 8.08 -10.37 18.75
CA GLY A 324 8.23 -11.70 18.16
C GLY A 324 7.21 -12.72 18.70
N LEU A 325 6.98 -12.74 20.03
CA LEU A 325 5.98 -13.61 20.64
C LEU A 325 4.55 -13.29 20.18
N LEU A 326 4.20 -12.01 20.01
CA LEU A 326 2.89 -11.60 19.50
C LEU A 326 2.70 -12.02 18.03
N ILE A 327 3.73 -11.88 17.19
CA ILE A 327 3.68 -12.35 15.80
C ILE A 327 3.47 -13.88 15.74
N ILE A 328 4.21 -14.63 16.57
CA ILE A 328 4.03 -16.10 16.67
C ILE A 328 2.63 -16.43 17.20
N SER A 329 2.18 -15.71 18.23
CA SER A 329 0.82 -15.89 18.80
C SER A 329 -0.27 -15.59 17.79
N PHE A 330 -0.08 -14.59 16.92
CA PHE A 330 -0.99 -14.30 15.80
C PHE A 330 -1.08 -15.48 14.84
N ILE A 331 0.06 -16.04 14.41
CA ILE A 331 0.07 -17.22 13.50
C ILE A 331 -0.65 -18.42 14.13
N LEU A 332 -0.43 -18.68 15.42
CA LEU A 332 -1.10 -19.76 16.13
C LEU A 332 -2.60 -19.48 16.31
N TYR A 333 -2.97 -18.25 16.65
CA TYR A 333 -4.35 -17.81 16.77
C TYR A 333 -5.11 -17.97 15.45
N GLU A 334 -4.53 -17.45 14.34
CA GLU A 334 -5.09 -17.56 12.99
C GLU A 334 -5.32 -19.02 12.56
N LYS A 335 -4.38 -19.90 12.90
CA LYS A 335 -4.45 -21.30 12.49
C LYS A 335 -5.42 -22.13 13.31
N TYR A 336 -5.57 -21.86 14.61
CA TYR A 336 -6.27 -22.75 15.52
C TYR A 336 -7.50 -22.15 16.21
N LEU A 337 -7.60 -20.83 16.34
CA LEU A 337 -8.59 -20.16 17.17
C LEU A 337 -9.48 -19.17 16.40
N ALA A 338 -8.99 -18.58 15.32
CA ALA A 338 -9.73 -17.55 14.57
C ALA A 338 -11.02 -18.15 13.95
N PRO A 339 -12.20 -17.61 14.27
CA PRO A 339 -13.45 -18.09 13.68
C PRO A 339 -13.56 -17.72 12.19
N VAL A 340 -13.04 -16.56 11.83
CA VAL A 340 -12.85 -16.09 10.45
C VAL A 340 -11.43 -15.60 10.34
N THR A 341 -10.66 -16.14 9.41
CA THR A 341 -9.25 -15.80 9.28
C THR A 341 -9.07 -14.38 8.71
N PHE A 342 -8.13 -13.63 9.29
CA PHE A 342 -7.73 -12.31 8.80
C PHE A 342 -7.05 -12.43 7.43
N ILE A 343 -6.12 -13.37 7.30
CA ILE A 343 -5.42 -13.63 6.04
C ILE A 343 -6.24 -14.64 5.22
N PRO A 344 -6.54 -14.37 3.94
CA PRO A 344 -7.29 -15.28 3.08
C PRO A 344 -6.42 -16.47 2.63
N TRP A 345 -6.14 -17.41 3.53
CA TRP A 345 -5.29 -18.58 3.29
C TRP A 345 -5.60 -19.38 2.01
N PRO A 346 -6.88 -19.57 1.60
CA PRO A 346 -7.16 -20.24 0.33
C PRO A 346 -6.56 -19.53 -0.89
N LEU A 347 -6.52 -18.20 -0.88
CA LEU A 347 -5.92 -17.41 -1.96
C LEU A 347 -4.40 -17.52 -1.98
N LEU A 348 -3.76 -17.64 -0.80
CA LEU A 348 -2.31 -17.81 -0.69
C LEU A 348 -1.83 -19.20 -1.14
N LYS A 349 -2.71 -20.19 -1.31
CA LYS A 349 -2.32 -21.50 -1.87
C LYS A 349 -1.97 -21.41 -3.36
N ASN A 350 -2.48 -20.39 -4.06
CA ASN A 350 -2.09 -20.16 -5.45
C ASN A 350 -0.63 -19.71 -5.53
N ARG A 351 0.19 -20.48 -6.28
CA ARG A 351 1.61 -20.21 -6.44
C ARG A 351 1.88 -18.80 -6.98
N THR A 352 1.13 -18.35 -7.96
CA THR A 352 1.30 -17.03 -8.55
C THR A 352 1.04 -15.92 -7.54
N VAL A 353 0.00 -16.07 -6.70
CA VAL A 353 -0.35 -15.08 -5.67
C VAL A 353 0.76 -14.93 -4.64
N ILE A 354 1.24 -16.05 -4.05
CA ILE A 354 2.28 -15.97 -3.01
C ILE A 354 3.60 -15.41 -3.56
N PHE A 355 3.99 -15.79 -4.79
CA PHE A 355 5.19 -15.26 -5.39
C PHE A 355 5.05 -13.80 -5.87
N THR A 356 3.82 -13.33 -6.20
CA THR A 356 3.58 -11.91 -6.44
C THR A 356 3.73 -11.10 -5.16
N TYR A 357 3.19 -11.57 -4.04
CA TYR A 357 3.37 -10.91 -2.75
C TYR A 357 4.83 -10.90 -2.28
N THR A 358 5.55 -11.99 -2.49
CA THR A 358 6.99 -12.06 -2.20
C THR A 358 7.77 -11.05 -3.06
N MET A 359 7.43 -10.95 -4.34
CA MET A 359 8.02 -9.98 -5.25
C MET A 359 7.74 -8.55 -4.79
N ALA A 360 6.47 -8.21 -4.54
CA ALA A 360 6.07 -6.89 -4.06
C ALA A 360 6.79 -6.53 -2.74
N THR A 361 6.78 -7.44 -1.76
CA THR A 361 7.47 -7.23 -0.47
C THR A 361 8.97 -6.96 -0.67
N SER A 362 9.66 -7.80 -1.46
CA SER A 362 11.10 -7.64 -1.71
C SER A 362 11.44 -6.36 -2.47
N LEU A 363 10.59 -5.98 -3.42
CA LEU A 363 10.72 -4.73 -4.18
C LEU A 363 10.64 -3.50 -3.26
N TYR A 364 9.65 -3.46 -2.37
CA TYR A 364 9.47 -2.33 -1.46
C TYR A 364 10.50 -2.32 -0.32
N ILE A 365 10.97 -3.48 0.16
CA ILE A 365 12.12 -3.52 1.08
C ILE A 365 13.34 -2.88 0.39
N ALA A 366 13.68 -3.32 -0.83
CA ALA A 366 14.82 -2.79 -1.58
C ALA A 366 14.69 -1.28 -1.81
N TRP A 367 13.47 -0.81 -2.19
CA TRP A 367 13.19 0.61 -2.39
C TRP A 367 13.52 1.43 -1.15
N TYR A 368 12.92 1.10 0.02
CA TYR A 368 13.10 1.88 1.24
C TYR A 368 14.51 1.81 1.80
N VAL A 369 15.25 0.72 1.56
CA VAL A 369 16.66 0.60 1.99
C VAL A 369 17.54 1.65 1.33
N TRP A 370 17.36 1.97 0.04
CA TRP A 370 18.22 2.94 -0.64
C TRP A 370 17.63 4.36 -0.72
N ASP A 371 16.31 4.53 -0.60
CA ASP A 371 15.61 5.80 -0.82
C ASP A 371 15.55 6.69 0.43
N ASN A 372 15.41 6.12 1.63
CA ASN A 372 15.18 6.88 2.88
C ASN A 372 16.15 8.04 3.13
N TYR A 373 17.39 7.93 2.73
CA TYR A 373 18.41 8.97 2.91
C TYR A 373 18.87 9.60 1.59
N PHE A 374 18.12 9.35 0.50
CA PHE A 374 18.48 9.86 -0.82
C PHE A 374 18.33 11.38 -0.91
N TYR A 375 17.24 11.92 -0.40
CA TYR A 375 17.01 13.37 -0.40
C TYR A 375 18.11 14.13 0.36
N SER A 376 18.48 13.66 1.54
CA SER A 376 19.57 14.25 2.32
C SER A 376 20.91 14.21 1.57
N MET A 377 21.18 13.12 0.85
CA MET A 377 22.38 13.02 0.02
C MET A 377 22.39 14.03 -1.12
N LEU A 378 21.24 14.31 -1.75
CA LEU A 378 21.14 15.35 -2.79
C LEU A 378 21.49 16.74 -2.26
N LEU A 379 21.05 17.08 -1.04
CA LEU A 379 21.37 18.34 -0.39
C LEU A 379 22.86 18.42 0.00
N VAL A 380 23.37 17.35 0.64
CA VAL A 380 24.70 17.36 1.26
C VAL A 380 25.79 17.05 0.23
N VAL A 381 25.70 15.94 -0.49
CA VAL A 381 26.80 15.45 -1.37
C VAL A 381 26.78 16.10 -2.73
N TYR A 382 25.59 16.37 -3.28
CA TYR A 382 25.45 16.99 -4.60
C TYR A 382 25.20 18.50 -4.54
N ASN A 383 25.16 19.07 -3.33
CA ASN A 383 24.95 20.52 -3.10
C ASN A 383 23.74 21.09 -3.85
N GLN A 384 22.67 20.30 -3.96
CA GLN A 384 21.45 20.75 -4.61
C GLN A 384 20.64 21.62 -3.65
N ASN A 385 19.96 22.63 -4.18
CA ASN A 385 18.97 23.35 -3.37
C ASN A 385 17.73 22.48 -3.13
N VAL A 386 16.92 22.87 -2.15
CA VAL A 386 15.72 22.12 -1.73
C VAL A 386 14.78 21.82 -2.90
N THR A 387 14.60 22.78 -3.82
CA THR A 387 13.73 22.61 -4.99
C THR A 387 14.28 21.58 -5.97
N GLN A 388 15.57 21.68 -6.31
CA GLN A 388 16.23 20.73 -7.22
C GLN A 388 16.29 19.33 -6.61
N ALA A 389 16.64 19.22 -5.33
CA ALA A 389 16.63 17.95 -4.62
C ALA A 389 15.23 17.29 -4.60
N SER A 390 14.18 18.10 -4.41
CA SER A 390 12.79 17.63 -4.50
C SER A 390 12.44 17.15 -5.91
N TYR A 391 12.82 17.86 -6.95
CA TYR A 391 12.55 17.42 -8.33
C TYR A 391 13.28 16.11 -8.66
N ILE A 392 14.54 15.98 -8.26
CA ILE A 392 15.32 14.75 -8.52
C ILE A 392 14.76 13.56 -7.74
N SER A 393 14.39 13.72 -6.48
CA SER A 393 13.80 12.65 -5.69
C SER A 393 12.43 12.21 -6.21
N ASN A 394 11.70 13.08 -6.90
CA ASN A 394 10.41 12.78 -7.50
C ASN A 394 10.45 12.27 -8.95
N ILE A 395 11.63 12.11 -9.55
CA ILE A 395 11.78 11.53 -10.91
C ILE A 395 11.11 10.16 -10.99
N TYR A 396 11.25 9.34 -9.94
CA TYR A 396 10.58 8.05 -9.87
C TYR A 396 9.07 8.20 -9.94
N THR A 397 8.47 9.06 -9.13
CA THR A 397 7.01 9.25 -9.06
C THR A 397 6.44 9.69 -10.41
N VAL A 398 7.06 10.68 -11.04
CA VAL A 398 6.65 11.17 -12.36
C VAL A 398 6.87 10.12 -13.44
N GLY A 399 8.08 9.56 -13.48
CA GLY A 399 8.48 8.60 -14.51
C GLY A 399 7.70 7.29 -14.43
N SER A 400 7.50 6.73 -13.22
CA SER A 400 6.73 5.49 -13.04
C SER A 400 5.24 5.69 -13.35
N SER A 401 4.64 6.82 -12.96
CA SER A 401 3.25 7.13 -13.31
C SER A 401 3.07 7.26 -14.82
N PHE A 402 3.96 7.97 -15.51
CA PHE A 402 3.95 8.06 -16.96
C PHE A 402 4.13 6.68 -17.61
N TRP A 403 5.14 5.94 -17.18
CA TRP A 403 5.47 4.63 -17.74
C TRP A 403 4.38 3.59 -17.47
N SER A 404 3.69 3.67 -16.35
CA SER A 404 2.55 2.81 -16.04
C SER A 404 1.41 2.96 -17.05
N ILE A 405 1.17 4.18 -17.58
CA ILE A 405 0.20 4.40 -18.66
C ILE A 405 0.66 3.68 -19.94
N VAL A 406 1.93 3.83 -20.31
CA VAL A 406 2.52 3.13 -21.48
C VAL A 406 2.38 1.62 -21.31
N MET A 407 2.70 1.10 -20.11
CA MET A 407 2.55 -0.33 -19.78
C MET A 407 1.10 -0.79 -19.86
N GLY A 408 0.14 0.02 -19.38
CA GLY A 408 -1.28 -0.27 -19.51
C GLY A 408 -1.72 -0.45 -20.97
N VAL A 409 -1.21 0.39 -21.86
CA VAL A 409 -1.43 0.26 -23.31
C VAL A 409 -0.76 -1.01 -23.85
N LEU A 410 0.50 -1.28 -23.49
CA LEU A 410 1.23 -2.47 -23.93
C LEU A 410 0.55 -3.77 -23.45
N ILE A 411 0.06 -3.82 -22.22
CA ILE A 411 -0.68 -4.97 -21.69
C ILE A 411 -1.97 -5.19 -22.47
N ARG A 412 -2.69 -4.12 -22.82
CA ARG A 412 -3.91 -4.21 -23.64
C ARG A 412 -3.64 -4.88 -25.00
N TYR A 413 -2.50 -4.58 -25.64
CA TYR A 413 -2.12 -5.15 -26.94
C TYR A 413 -1.47 -6.52 -26.84
N ASN A 414 -0.56 -6.73 -25.88
CA ASN A 414 0.24 -7.97 -25.75
C ASN A 414 -0.50 -9.03 -24.91
N GLY A 415 -1.17 -8.63 -23.83
CA GLY A 415 -1.88 -9.51 -22.90
C GLY A 415 -1.00 -10.26 -21.89
N ARG A 416 0.32 -10.29 -22.06
CA ARG A 416 1.24 -11.07 -21.23
C ARG A 416 1.89 -10.24 -20.13
N LEU A 417 1.65 -10.61 -18.88
CA LEU A 417 2.15 -9.87 -17.71
C LEU A 417 3.55 -10.34 -17.30
N LYS A 418 3.73 -11.66 -17.17
CA LYS A 418 4.99 -12.28 -16.73
C LYS A 418 6.18 -11.87 -17.59
N TRP A 419 6.01 -11.87 -18.90
CA TRP A 419 7.09 -11.52 -19.83
C TRP A 419 7.61 -10.11 -19.63
N GLN A 420 6.69 -9.14 -19.43
CA GLN A 420 7.04 -7.73 -19.22
C GLN A 420 7.73 -7.51 -17.86
N ALA A 421 7.25 -8.17 -16.80
CA ALA A 421 7.87 -8.09 -15.49
C ALA A 421 9.26 -8.75 -15.47
N LEU A 422 9.41 -9.96 -16.07
CA LEU A 422 10.62 -10.76 -16.00
C LEU A 422 11.76 -10.19 -16.86
N TYR A 423 11.46 -9.80 -18.09
CA TYR A 423 12.50 -9.40 -19.07
C TYR A 423 12.73 -7.90 -19.14
N PHE A 424 11.82 -7.09 -18.65
CA PHE A 424 11.96 -5.64 -18.63
C PHE A 424 11.93 -5.08 -17.21
N GLY A 425 10.83 -5.30 -16.45
CA GLY A 425 10.62 -4.66 -15.15
C GLY A 425 11.75 -4.90 -14.16
N VAL A 426 12.02 -6.17 -13.79
CA VAL A 426 13.05 -6.51 -12.81
C VAL A 426 14.46 -6.16 -13.30
N PRO A 427 14.90 -6.53 -14.53
CA PRO A 427 16.24 -6.22 -14.98
C PRO A 427 16.55 -4.72 -15.04
N ILE A 428 15.63 -3.90 -15.54
CA ILE A 428 15.84 -2.45 -15.65
C ILE A 428 15.86 -1.77 -14.27
N THR A 429 14.99 -2.18 -13.35
CA THR A 429 15.01 -1.65 -11.98
C THR A 429 16.30 -2.04 -11.27
N ALA A 430 16.68 -3.32 -11.32
CA ALA A 430 17.91 -3.82 -10.72
C ALA A 430 19.15 -3.14 -11.33
N LEU A 431 19.18 -2.94 -12.65
CA LEU A 431 20.25 -2.22 -13.34
C LEU A 431 20.36 -0.77 -12.84
N GLY A 432 19.24 -0.06 -12.71
CA GLY A 432 19.23 1.31 -12.21
C GLY A 432 19.81 1.43 -10.81
N VAL A 433 19.40 0.52 -9.88
CA VAL A 433 19.93 0.51 -8.50
C VAL A 433 21.40 0.06 -8.47
N ALA A 434 21.77 -0.94 -9.25
CA ALA A 434 23.17 -1.42 -9.34
C ALA A 434 24.11 -0.33 -9.88
N LEU A 435 23.69 0.41 -10.90
CA LEU A 435 24.46 1.54 -11.44
C LEU A 435 24.68 2.65 -10.40
N MET A 436 23.72 2.88 -9.49
CA MET A 436 23.91 3.82 -8.39
C MET A 436 25.06 3.41 -7.45
N ILE A 437 25.42 2.12 -7.32
CA ILE A 437 26.58 1.69 -6.51
C ILE A 437 27.85 2.35 -7.04
N HIS A 438 27.93 2.55 -8.36
CA HIS A 438 29.08 3.18 -9.01
C HIS A 438 28.96 4.71 -9.09
N PHE A 439 27.76 5.24 -9.40
CA PHE A 439 27.59 6.66 -9.68
C PHE A 439 27.17 7.51 -8.48
N ARG A 440 26.61 6.89 -7.42
CA ARG A 440 26.07 7.63 -6.26
C ARG A 440 27.14 7.90 -5.21
N HIS A 441 28.10 8.77 -5.56
CA HIS A 441 29.15 9.24 -4.64
C HIS A 441 29.61 10.65 -4.98
N ALA A 442 30.36 11.27 -4.07
CA ALA A 442 30.91 12.60 -4.26
C ALA A 442 31.80 12.69 -5.51
N GLY A 443 31.71 13.81 -6.23
CA GLY A 443 32.52 14.08 -7.42
C GLY A 443 31.97 13.55 -8.74
N VAL A 444 30.84 12.85 -8.71
CA VAL A 444 30.13 12.38 -9.92
C VAL A 444 29.04 13.37 -10.29
N ASP A 445 28.87 13.60 -11.60
CA ASP A 445 27.80 14.48 -12.10
C ASP A 445 26.40 13.93 -11.76
N ILE A 446 25.51 14.84 -11.34
CA ILE A 446 24.13 14.50 -10.95
C ILE A 446 23.32 13.88 -12.10
N GLY A 447 23.69 14.13 -13.34
CA GLY A 447 23.03 13.59 -14.51
C GLY A 447 23.03 12.04 -14.53
N TYR A 448 24.07 11.39 -14.01
CA TYR A 448 24.12 9.92 -13.89
C TYR A 448 23.10 9.41 -12.88
N ILE A 449 22.87 10.15 -11.79
CA ILE A 449 21.82 9.78 -10.80
C ILE A 449 20.43 9.94 -11.43
N VAL A 450 20.19 11.03 -12.17
CA VAL A 450 18.95 11.24 -12.92
C VAL A 450 18.71 10.09 -13.90
N MET A 451 19.73 9.68 -14.65
CA MET A 451 19.64 8.52 -15.54
C MET A 451 19.25 7.24 -14.79
N CYS A 452 19.91 6.95 -13.65
CA CYS A 452 19.56 5.79 -12.83
C CYS A 452 18.12 5.85 -12.34
N GLN A 453 17.65 7.02 -11.89
CA GLN A 453 16.26 7.22 -11.45
C GLN A 453 15.25 6.98 -12.58
N ILE A 454 15.56 7.34 -13.82
CA ILE A 454 14.71 7.08 -14.99
C ILE A 454 14.59 5.56 -15.23
N PHE A 455 15.70 4.80 -15.15
CA PHE A 455 15.66 3.34 -15.29
C PHE A 455 14.80 2.71 -14.18
N ILE A 456 14.99 3.14 -12.93
CA ILE A 456 14.21 2.63 -11.81
C ILE A 456 12.72 2.99 -11.98
N ALA A 457 12.41 4.18 -12.48
CA ALA A 457 11.03 4.62 -12.72
C ALA A 457 10.33 3.76 -13.79
N PHE A 458 11.00 3.45 -14.89
CA PHE A 458 10.42 2.63 -15.96
C PHE A 458 10.27 1.17 -15.52
N GLY A 459 11.30 0.60 -14.91
CA GLY A 459 11.24 -0.76 -14.38
C GLY A 459 10.20 -0.89 -13.28
N GLY A 460 10.21 0.01 -12.28
CA GLY A 460 9.27 0.02 -11.16
C GLY A 460 7.83 0.23 -11.60
N GLY A 461 7.57 1.18 -12.52
CA GLY A 461 6.24 1.38 -13.09
C GLY A 461 5.69 0.13 -13.81
N THR A 462 6.57 -0.64 -14.47
CA THR A 462 6.20 -1.94 -15.04
C THR A 462 5.81 -2.93 -13.95
N LEU A 463 6.63 -3.05 -12.90
CA LEU A 463 6.42 -4.04 -11.83
C LEU A 463 5.14 -3.78 -11.06
N VAL A 464 4.88 -2.53 -10.65
CA VAL A 464 3.67 -2.14 -9.90
C VAL A 464 2.38 -2.46 -10.66
N ILE A 465 2.33 -2.18 -11.97
CA ILE A 465 1.15 -2.54 -12.77
C ILE A 465 1.04 -4.05 -12.98
N CYS A 466 2.16 -4.73 -13.24
CA CYS A 466 2.15 -6.18 -13.48
C CYS A 466 1.78 -6.97 -12.22
N GLU A 467 2.21 -6.56 -11.01
CA GLU A 467 1.85 -7.25 -9.76
C GLU A 467 0.34 -7.22 -9.52
N GLN A 468 -0.27 -6.02 -9.56
CA GLN A 468 -1.70 -5.85 -9.36
C GLN A 468 -2.54 -6.61 -10.40
N MET A 469 -2.13 -6.52 -11.67
CA MET A 469 -2.83 -7.23 -12.75
C MET A 469 -2.69 -8.75 -12.64
N THR A 470 -1.54 -9.25 -12.21
CA THR A 470 -1.29 -10.69 -12.08
C THR A 470 -2.17 -11.31 -11.00
N VAL A 471 -2.26 -10.70 -9.80
CA VAL A 471 -3.11 -11.21 -8.73
C VAL A 471 -4.59 -11.15 -9.09
N MET A 472 -5.02 -10.10 -9.79
CA MET A 472 -6.39 -9.99 -10.29
C MET A 472 -6.69 -11.02 -11.39
N ALA A 473 -5.74 -11.32 -12.27
CA ALA A 473 -5.94 -12.24 -13.39
C ALA A 473 -6.13 -13.70 -12.94
N VAL A 474 -5.44 -14.12 -11.87
CA VAL A 474 -5.53 -15.50 -11.34
C VAL A 474 -6.63 -15.68 -10.29
N SER A 475 -7.41 -14.63 -10.01
CA SER A 475 -8.45 -14.63 -8.97
C SER A 475 -9.84 -14.51 -9.56
N ARG A 476 -10.84 -15.02 -8.81
CA ARG A 476 -12.25 -14.79 -9.17
C ARG A 476 -12.64 -13.34 -8.88
N GLN A 477 -13.62 -12.82 -9.62
CA GLN A 477 -14.11 -11.44 -9.45
C GLN A 477 -14.46 -11.08 -8.00
N GLN A 478 -15.08 -11.99 -7.27
CA GLN A 478 -15.46 -11.80 -5.87
C GLN A 478 -14.26 -11.66 -4.91
N ASP A 479 -13.13 -12.27 -5.25
CA ASP A 479 -11.94 -12.32 -4.39
C ASP A 479 -11.00 -11.14 -4.64
N ILE A 480 -11.27 -10.29 -5.66
CA ILE A 480 -10.41 -9.16 -6.04
C ILE A 480 -10.17 -8.18 -4.88
N PRO A 481 -11.18 -7.75 -4.10
CA PRO A 481 -10.92 -6.86 -2.98
C PRO A 481 -10.00 -7.49 -1.93
N ALA A 482 -10.23 -8.75 -1.57
CA ALA A 482 -9.43 -9.44 -0.57
C ALA A 482 -7.99 -9.65 -1.02
N ILE A 483 -7.77 -10.00 -2.30
CA ILE A 483 -6.43 -10.27 -2.82
C ILE A 483 -5.60 -9.00 -2.99
N LEU A 484 -6.20 -7.90 -3.44
CA LEU A 484 -5.55 -6.59 -3.50
C LEU A 484 -5.29 -5.99 -2.11
N ALA A 485 -6.19 -6.24 -1.16
CA ALA A 485 -5.98 -5.82 0.22
C ALA A 485 -4.81 -6.54 0.86
N ALA A 486 -4.71 -7.86 0.65
CA ALA A 486 -3.58 -8.67 1.11
C ALA A 486 -2.27 -8.23 0.43
N GLU A 487 -2.26 -7.99 -0.89
CA GLU A 487 -1.10 -7.44 -1.60
C GLU A 487 -0.63 -6.13 -0.96
N GLY A 488 -1.55 -5.18 -0.77
CA GLY A 488 -1.23 -3.90 -0.14
C GLY A 488 -0.74 -4.04 1.31
N MET A 489 -1.20 -5.03 2.06
CA MET A 489 -0.66 -5.34 3.39
C MET A 489 0.79 -5.81 3.29
N PHE A 490 1.12 -6.75 2.40
CA PHE A 490 2.48 -7.24 2.19
C PHE A 490 3.42 -6.13 1.71
N ILE A 491 2.97 -5.22 0.83
CA ILE A 491 3.69 -4.02 0.41
C ILE A 491 4.04 -3.14 1.62
N ASN A 492 3.06 -2.81 2.47
CA ASN A 492 3.29 -1.93 3.62
C ASN A 492 4.21 -2.57 4.68
N ILE A 493 4.10 -3.89 4.89
CA ILE A 493 5.05 -4.64 5.73
C ILE A 493 6.46 -4.54 5.12
N GLY A 494 6.62 -4.75 3.81
CA GLY A 494 7.88 -4.59 3.10
C GLY A 494 8.47 -3.19 3.29
N SER A 495 7.64 -2.15 3.16
CA SER A 495 8.04 -0.75 3.37
C SER A 495 8.54 -0.50 4.79
N ALA A 496 7.83 -1.00 5.80
CA ALA A 496 8.21 -0.87 7.21
C ALA A 496 9.51 -1.61 7.54
N VAL A 497 9.67 -2.84 7.02
CA VAL A 497 10.91 -3.63 7.18
C VAL A 497 12.07 -2.93 6.47
N GLY A 498 11.89 -2.46 5.24
CA GLY A 498 12.91 -1.73 4.48
C GLY A 498 13.38 -0.46 5.18
N SER A 499 12.43 0.33 5.71
CA SER A 499 12.74 1.52 6.51
C SER A 499 13.51 1.19 7.79
N SER A 500 13.16 0.10 8.47
CA SER A 500 13.85 -0.35 9.68
C SER A 500 15.28 -0.79 9.38
N ILE A 501 15.50 -1.54 8.28
CA ILE A 501 16.84 -1.93 7.82
C ILE A 501 17.66 -0.67 7.45
N ALA A 502 17.06 0.27 6.70
CA ALA A 502 17.73 1.52 6.33
C ALA A 502 18.17 2.30 7.58
N ALA A 503 17.28 2.44 8.58
CA ALA A 503 17.58 3.12 9.82
C ALA A 503 18.71 2.42 10.58
N ALA A 504 18.65 1.10 10.73
CA ALA A 504 19.68 0.31 11.42
C ALA A 504 21.05 0.42 10.73
N MET A 505 21.09 0.33 9.40
CA MET A 505 22.34 0.51 8.62
C MET A 505 22.88 1.94 8.75
N TRP A 506 22.01 2.93 8.66
CA TRP A 506 22.43 4.34 8.77
C TRP A 506 23.00 4.65 10.16
N THR A 507 22.27 4.31 11.20
CA THR A 507 22.67 4.61 12.58
C THR A 507 23.90 3.79 13.03
N GLY A 508 24.08 2.58 12.53
CA GLY A 508 25.24 1.75 12.83
C GLY A 508 26.51 2.08 12.04
N ILE A 509 26.37 2.61 10.81
CA ILE A 509 27.52 2.79 9.90
C ILE A 509 27.93 4.26 9.81
N PHE A 510 26.99 5.18 9.59
CA PHE A 510 27.29 6.57 9.29
C PHE A 510 28.08 7.32 10.39
N PRO A 511 27.75 7.19 11.70
CA PRO A 511 28.53 7.83 12.76
C PRO A 511 29.97 7.32 12.82
N ASN A 512 30.17 6.02 12.60
CA ASN A 512 31.50 5.43 12.58
C ASN A 512 32.34 5.93 11.39
N LYS A 513 31.71 6.10 10.23
CA LYS A 513 32.36 6.67 9.05
C LYS A 513 32.69 8.15 9.25
N LEU A 514 31.78 8.92 9.84
CA LEU A 514 32.06 10.31 10.23
C LEU A 514 33.24 10.39 11.19
N LYS A 515 33.28 9.58 12.23
CA LYS A 515 34.39 9.53 13.18
C LYS A 515 35.72 9.20 12.53
N GLN A 516 35.72 8.32 11.52
CA GLN A 516 36.94 7.94 10.78
C GLN A 516 37.44 9.02 9.83
N ASN A 517 36.52 9.72 9.16
CA ASN A 517 36.85 10.62 8.06
C ASN A 517 36.98 12.09 8.50
N LEU A 518 36.26 12.53 9.55
CA LEU A 518 36.29 13.93 9.99
C LEU A 518 37.68 14.35 10.47
N PRO A 519 38.17 15.55 10.08
CA PRO A 519 39.40 16.11 10.60
C PRO A 519 39.29 16.38 12.12
N ALA A 520 40.44 16.42 12.80
CA ALA A 520 40.51 16.62 14.27
C ALA A 520 39.78 17.90 14.72
N SER A 521 39.81 18.97 13.89
CA SER A 521 39.11 20.23 14.14
C SER A 521 37.60 20.09 14.30
N ALA A 522 36.97 19.12 13.62
CA ALA A 522 35.52 18.94 13.61
C ALA A 522 35.04 17.74 14.45
N GLN A 523 35.95 16.95 15.02
CA GLN A 523 35.60 15.78 15.86
C GLN A 523 34.72 16.15 17.06
N GLY A 524 34.93 17.33 17.65
CA GLY A 524 34.11 17.84 18.76
C GLY A 524 32.64 18.08 18.38
N ASN A 525 32.35 18.29 17.09
CA ASN A 525 31.01 18.57 16.56
C ASN A 525 30.34 17.33 15.94
N LEU A 526 30.91 16.13 16.11
CA LEU A 526 30.44 14.89 15.48
C LEU A 526 28.95 14.64 15.75
N ALA A 527 28.48 14.81 16.99
CA ALA A 527 27.08 14.59 17.36
C ALA A 527 26.14 15.57 16.64
N THR A 528 26.51 16.83 16.53
CA THR A 528 25.73 17.86 15.80
C THR A 528 25.71 17.57 14.30
N ILE A 529 26.87 17.23 13.72
CA ILE A 529 26.97 16.87 12.30
C ILE A 529 26.15 15.62 11.99
N TYR A 530 26.16 14.63 12.88
CA TYR A 530 25.36 13.41 12.71
C TYR A 530 23.85 13.68 12.79
N GLY A 531 23.41 14.51 13.73
CA GLY A 531 21.99 14.72 14.05
C GLY A 531 21.28 15.79 13.22
N ASP A 532 22.02 16.67 12.55
CA ASP A 532 21.44 17.84 11.84
C ASP A 532 21.95 17.96 10.41
N VAL A 533 21.07 17.70 9.47
CA VAL A 533 21.35 17.86 8.02
C VAL A 533 21.73 19.31 7.69
N THR A 534 21.14 20.28 8.37
CA THR A 534 21.45 21.71 8.16
C THR A 534 22.90 22.01 8.54
N ALA A 535 23.36 21.43 9.64
CA ALA A 535 24.77 21.53 10.05
C ALA A 535 25.71 20.89 9.01
N GLN A 536 25.30 19.77 8.39
CA GLN A 536 26.10 19.05 7.40
C GLN A 536 26.33 19.90 6.13
N TYR A 537 25.28 20.48 5.55
CA TYR A 537 25.42 21.30 4.36
C TYR A 537 25.83 22.76 4.65
N GLY A 538 25.82 23.17 5.91
CA GLY A 538 26.32 24.49 6.37
C GLY A 538 27.83 24.65 6.25
N TYR A 539 28.61 23.56 6.21
CA TYR A 539 30.06 23.64 5.96
C TYR A 539 30.32 24.09 4.49
N PRO A 540 31.30 25.01 4.27
CA PRO A 540 31.60 25.48 2.94
C PRO A 540 31.95 24.34 1.98
N TRP A 541 31.47 24.47 0.74
CA TRP A 541 31.81 23.50 -0.31
C TRP A 541 33.31 23.46 -0.57
N GLY A 542 33.91 22.27 -0.59
CA GLY A 542 35.35 22.05 -0.74
C GLY A 542 36.15 22.21 0.56
N SER A 543 35.51 22.42 1.72
CA SER A 543 36.24 22.35 3.00
C SER A 543 36.55 20.89 3.38
N PRO A 544 37.66 20.66 4.10
CA PRO A 544 38.03 19.32 4.55
C PRO A 544 36.91 18.62 5.36
N GLU A 545 36.15 19.38 6.13
CA GLU A 545 34.99 18.90 6.89
C GLU A 545 33.87 18.45 5.95
N ARG A 546 33.55 19.26 4.91
CA ARG A 546 32.51 18.93 3.95
C ARG A 546 32.88 17.71 3.12
N ASP A 547 34.13 17.59 2.70
CA ASP A 547 34.63 16.45 1.93
C ASP A 547 34.59 15.15 2.77
N ALA A 548 34.91 15.24 4.05
CA ALA A 548 34.81 14.13 4.99
C ALA A 548 33.34 13.68 5.18
N ILE A 549 32.40 14.62 5.28
CA ILE A 549 30.97 14.33 5.37
C ILE A 549 30.49 13.66 4.06
N ASN A 550 30.84 14.22 2.90
CA ASN A 550 30.47 13.70 1.58
C ASN A 550 31.00 12.26 1.37
N LEU A 551 32.25 12.00 1.80
CA LEU A 551 32.85 10.67 1.74
C LEU A 551 32.12 9.68 2.64
N SER A 552 31.76 10.09 3.86
CA SER A 552 31.05 9.25 4.84
C SER A 552 29.64 8.89 4.34
N TYR A 553 28.92 9.83 3.72
CA TYR A 553 27.66 9.57 3.03
C TYR A 553 27.83 8.54 1.91
N SER A 554 28.82 8.76 1.03
CA SER A 554 29.07 7.90 -0.12
C SER A 554 29.38 6.45 0.30
N GLN A 555 30.22 6.28 1.32
CA GLN A 555 30.56 4.96 1.87
C GLN A 555 29.34 4.24 2.49
N THR A 556 28.53 4.95 3.25
CA THR A 556 27.35 4.40 3.91
C THR A 556 26.28 4.03 2.89
N GLN A 557 25.96 4.94 1.97
CA GLN A 557 24.97 4.75 0.92
C GLN A 557 25.35 3.61 -0.04
N ARG A 558 26.65 3.45 -0.33
CA ARG A 558 27.12 2.33 -1.14
C ARG A 558 26.77 0.97 -0.54
N LEU A 559 26.94 0.81 0.78
CA LEU A 559 26.56 -0.45 1.46
C LEU A 559 25.05 -0.68 1.42
N MET A 560 24.25 0.38 1.59
CA MET A 560 22.78 0.30 1.49
C MET A 560 22.34 -0.09 0.07
N LEU A 561 22.98 0.47 -0.96
CA LEU A 561 22.70 0.13 -2.35
C LEU A 561 23.07 -1.32 -2.70
N ILE A 562 24.18 -1.84 -2.15
CA ILE A 562 24.56 -3.25 -2.30
C ILE A 562 23.49 -4.15 -1.68
N ALA A 563 23.06 -3.85 -0.44
CA ALA A 563 22.02 -4.62 0.24
C ALA A 563 20.69 -4.58 -0.55
N ALA A 564 20.28 -3.41 -1.04
CA ALA A 564 19.09 -3.26 -1.88
C ALA A 564 19.21 -4.03 -3.20
N THR A 565 20.38 -3.99 -3.86
CA THR A 565 20.61 -4.71 -5.12
C THR A 565 20.50 -6.22 -4.93
N CYS A 566 21.02 -6.76 -3.83
CA CYS A 566 20.89 -8.19 -3.52
C CYS A 566 19.43 -8.64 -3.39
N LEU A 567 18.53 -7.79 -2.91
CA LEU A 567 17.10 -8.12 -2.78
C LEU A 567 16.40 -8.31 -4.15
N TYR A 568 16.90 -7.69 -5.22
CA TYR A 568 16.35 -7.91 -6.56
C TYR A 568 16.55 -9.33 -7.08
N SER A 569 17.47 -10.11 -6.52
CA SER A 569 17.57 -11.55 -6.82
C SER A 569 16.32 -12.31 -6.34
N VAL A 570 15.77 -11.94 -5.19
CA VAL A 570 14.51 -12.49 -4.66
C VAL A 570 13.35 -12.05 -5.53
N THR A 571 13.31 -10.75 -5.91
CA THR A 571 12.31 -10.20 -6.82
C THR A 571 12.28 -10.95 -8.15
N LEU A 572 13.46 -11.18 -8.77
CA LEU A 572 13.60 -11.91 -10.03
C LEU A 572 13.14 -13.37 -9.90
N GLY A 573 13.61 -14.07 -8.85
CA GLY A 573 13.21 -15.45 -8.57
C GLY A 573 11.70 -15.57 -8.38
N SER A 574 11.08 -14.62 -7.70
CA SER A 574 9.63 -14.61 -7.47
C SER A 574 8.85 -14.49 -8.78
N VAL A 575 9.22 -13.56 -9.68
CA VAL A 575 8.55 -13.39 -10.98
C VAL A 575 8.72 -14.63 -11.86
N PHE A 576 9.83 -15.35 -11.74
CA PHE A 576 10.06 -16.57 -12.50
C PHE A 576 9.00 -17.66 -12.21
N PHE A 577 8.50 -17.71 -10.98
CA PHE A 577 7.47 -18.69 -10.57
C PHE A 577 6.02 -18.28 -10.88
N TRP A 578 5.77 -17.10 -11.45
CA TRP A 578 4.42 -16.71 -11.89
C TRP A 578 3.92 -17.61 -13.02
N GLU A 579 2.62 -17.79 -13.11
CA GLU A 579 1.97 -18.34 -14.30
C GLU A 579 2.02 -17.35 -15.46
N ASP A 580 2.18 -17.83 -16.68
CA ASP A 580 2.11 -16.99 -17.89
C ASP A 580 0.67 -16.82 -18.31
N VAL A 581 0.00 -15.86 -17.69
CA VAL A 581 -1.42 -15.57 -17.91
C VAL A 581 -1.59 -14.55 -19.01
N ASN A 582 -2.54 -14.81 -19.94
CA ASN A 582 -2.93 -13.86 -20.97
C ASN A 582 -4.25 -13.17 -20.59
N VAL A 583 -4.17 -11.89 -20.18
CA VAL A 583 -5.34 -11.11 -19.74
C VAL A 583 -6.40 -10.87 -20.82
N LYS A 584 -6.09 -11.12 -22.10
CA LYS A 584 -7.05 -10.99 -23.21
C LYS A 584 -8.05 -12.13 -23.25
N GLU A 585 -7.68 -13.29 -22.73
CA GLU A 585 -8.48 -14.53 -22.78
C GLU A 585 -9.38 -14.68 -21.56
N ILE A 586 -9.19 -13.82 -20.55
CA ILE A 586 -9.92 -13.89 -19.28
C ILE A 586 -11.10 -12.93 -19.27
N HIS A 587 -12.29 -13.45 -19.03
CA HIS A 587 -13.53 -12.69 -18.90
C HIS A 587 -14.02 -12.78 -17.45
N GLN A 588 -13.88 -11.69 -16.69
CA GLN A 588 -14.26 -11.64 -15.26
C GLN A 588 -15.51 -10.81 -15.00
N VAL A 589 -15.77 -9.76 -15.77
CA VAL A 589 -16.80 -8.77 -15.47
C VAL A 589 -17.99 -8.91 -16.38
N LYS A 590 -19.19 -8.91 -15.79
CA LYS A 590 -20.50 -8.93 -16.48
C LYS A 590 -21.10 -7.51 -16.48
N GLY A 591 -21.93 -7.20 -17.47
CA GLY A 591 -22.60 -5.90 -17.59
C GLY A 591 -21.90 -4.87 -18.48
N ARG A 592 -22.27 -3.58 -18.36
CA ARG A 592 -21.67 -2.48 -19.13
C ARG A 592 -20.35 -2.07 -18.51
N VAL A 593 -19.25 -2.33 -19.21
CA VAL A 593 -17.87 -2.09 -18.74
C VAL A 593 -17.00 -1.53 -19.88
N PHE A 594 -15.95 -0.76 -19.50
CA PHE A 594 -14.93 -0.24 -20.43
C PHE A 594 -14.02 -1.34 -20.99
#